data_ff8bc40ba8b7b44f3aa6d477a5808450
#
_entry.id   ff8bc40ba8b7b44f3aa6d477a5808450
#
_cell.length_a   1.000
_cell.length_b   1.000
_cell.length_c   1.000
_cell.angle_alpha   90.00
_cell.angle_beta   90.00
_cell.angle_gamma   90.00
#
_symmetry.space_group_name_H-M   'P 1'
#
loop_
_entity.id
_entity.type
_entity.pdbx_description
1 polymer ?
#
loop_
_entity_poly.entity_id
_entity_poly.type
_entity_poly.pdbx_seq_one_letter_code
_entity_poly.pdbx_strand_id
1 'polypeptide(L)'
;METMDVLVARYKLCMEELSDAQKYLRLAKECGEQEGRDMFLSLAGQELGHYDTLCRSGEKILDRNHGTEEQRTVWGALMSTSGDWATELREKIDRVRHTN
;
A
#
# COMPACT_ATOMS: atom_id res chain seq x y z
N MET A 1 5.66 4.47 23.80
CA MET A 1 5.75 5.10 22.47
C MET A 1 4.51 5.93 22.24
N GLU A 2 4.66 7.15 21.82
CA GLU A 2 3.54 8.06 21.55
C GLU A 2 2.71 7.57 20.36
N THR A 3 1.40 7.86 20.39
CA THR A 3 0.49 7.47 19.31
C THR A 3 0.96 7.99 17.96
N MET A 4 1.41 9.25 17.89
CA MET A 4 1.91 9.81 16.63
C MET A 4 3.12 9.03 16.10
N ASP A 5 4.05 8.63 16.96
CA ASP A 5 5.21 7.84 16.54
C ASP A 5 4.81 6.48 15.98
N VAL A 6 3.80 5.86 16.58
CA VAL A 6 3.26 4.57 16.11
C VAL A 6 2.62 4.74 14.72
N LEU A 7 1.86 5.82 14.53
CA LEU A 7 1.23 6.13 13.24
C LEU A 7 2.28 6.39 12.16
N VAL A 8 3.32 7.17 12.48
CA VAL A 8 4.41 7.46 11.54
C VAL A 8 5.12 6.16 11.14
N ALA A 9 5.37 5.27 12.10
CA ALA A 9 5.98 3.96 11.81
C ALA A 9 5.11 3.13 10.87
N ARG A 10 3.78 3.12 11.09
CA ARG A 10 2.83 2.44 10.19
C ARG A 10 2.86 3.04 8.79
N TYR A 11 2.91 4.36 8.69
CA TYR A 11 2.98 5.04 7.40
C TYR A 11 4.24 4.66 6.62
N LYS A 12 5.40 4.61 7.30
CA LYS A 12 6.65 4.19 6.66
C LYS A 12 6.54 2.78 6.09
N LEU A 13 5.92 1.86 6.85
CA LEU A 13 5.68 0.50 6.36
C LEU A 13 4.72 0.50 5.17
N CYS A 14 3.67 1.33 5.20
CA CYS A 14 2.76 1.49 4.06
C CYS A 14 3.53 1.89 2.79
N MET A 15 4.44 2.85 2.91
CA MET A 15 5.22 3.32 1.76
C MET A 15 6.17 2.25 1.24
N GLU A 16 6.75 1.43 2.11
CA GLU A 16 7.59 0.30 1.71
C GLU A 16 6.77 -0.73 0.91
N GLU A 17 5.55 -1.05 1.35
CA GLU A 17 4.68 -1.98 0.64
C GLU A 17 4.32 -1.47 -0.75
N LEU A 18 4.01 -0.16 -0.88
CA LEU A 18 3.69 0.44 -2.17
C LEU A 18 4.92 0.47 -3.09
N SER A 19 6.10 0.76 -2.56
CA SER A 19 7.36 0.70 -3.32
C SER A 19 7.62 -0.71 -3.84
N ASP A 20 7.41 -1.72 -3.00
CA ASP A 20 7.60 -3.12 -3.38
C ASP A 20 6.58 -3.53 -4.44
N ALA A 21 5.32 -3.12 -4.31
CA ALA A 21 4.29 -3.39 -5.31
C ALA A 21 4.67 -2.79 -6.67
N GLN A 22 5.17 -1.56 -6.67
CA GLN A 22 5.61 -0.89 -7.90
C GLN A 22 6.78 -1.64 -8.55
N LYS A 23 7.73 -2.10 -7.74
CA LYS A 23 8.87 -2.90 -8.21
C LYS A 23 8.41 -4.19 -8.90
N TYR A 24 7.50 -4.93 -8.26
CA TYR A 24 6.96 -6.17 -8.85
C TYR A 24 6.18 -5.90 -10.12
N LEU A 25 5.41 -4.81 -10.16
CA LEU A 25 4.69 -4.41 -11.36
C LEU A 25 5.66 -4.14 -12.53
N ARG A 26 6.76 -3.46 -12.27
CA ARG A 26 7.80 -3.21 -13.28
C ARG A 26 8.40 -4.52 -13.76
N LEU A 27 8.72 -5.44 -12.84
CA LEU A 27 9.26 -6.75 -13.20
C LEU A 27 8.27 -7.56 -14.04
N ALA A 28 6.97 -7.46 -13.73
CA ALA A 28 5.93 -8.11 -14.53
C ALA A 28 5.92 -7.58 -15.97
N LYS A 29 6.05 -6.26 -16.13
CA LYS A 29 6.06 -5.63 -17.46
C LYS A 29 7.29 -6.03 -18.28
N GLU A 30 8.43 -6.24 -17.62
CA GLU A 30 9.69 -6.61 -18.26
C GLU A 30 9.80 -8.11 -18.52
N CYS A 31 8.95 -8.91 -17.88
CA CYS A 31 9.01 -10.36 -17.99
C CYS A 31 8.48 -10.83 -19.34
N GLY A 32 9.28 -11.63 -20.05
CA GLY A 32 8.94 -12.13 -21.39
C GLY A 32 8.06 -13.36 -21.42
N GLU A 33 7.79 -13.98 -20.26
CA GLU A 33 6.97 -15.18 -20.19
C GLU A 33 5.76 -15.00 -19.28
N GLN A 34 4.67 -15.68 -19.64
CA GLN A 34 3.39 -15.49 -18.94
C GLN A 34 3.46 -15.95 -17.48
N GLU A 35 4.09 -17.07 -17.21
CA GLU A 35 4.19 -17.60 -15.85
C GLU A 35 4.93 -16.63 -14.91
N GLY A 36 6.04 -16.08 -15.38
CA GLY A 36 6.80 -15.10 -14.60
C GLY A 36 6.02 -13.82 -14.40
N ARG A 37 5.31 -13.35 -15.44
CA ARG A 37 4.46 -12.17 -15.34
C ARG A 37 3.37 -12.35 -14.30
N ASP A 38 2.68 -13.49 -14.34
CA ASP A 38 1.60 -13.79 -13.39
C ASP A 38 2.13 -13.86 -11.96
N MET A 39 3.32 -14.44 -11.76
CA MET A 39 3.98 -14.49 -10.46
C MET A 39 4.23 -13.08 -9.91
N PHE A 40 4.83 -12.19 -10.72
CA PHE A 40 5.13 -10.83 -10.28
C PHE A 40 3.85 -10.01 -10.01
N LEU A 41 2.81 -10.19 -10.81
CA LEU A 41 1.52 -9.54 -10.56
C LEU A 41 0.89 -10.01 -9.25
N SER A 42 1.00 -11.31 -8.96
CA SER A 42 0.54 -11.88 -7.69
C SER A 42 1.29 -11.27 -6.51
N LEU A 43 2.61 -11.15 -6.61
CA LEU A 43 3.44 -10.54 -5.56
C LEU A 43 3.06 -9.06 -5.35
N ALA A 44 2.84 -8.32 -6.44
CA ALA A 44 2.40 -6.92 -6.34
C ALA A 44 1.06 -6.82 -5.60
N GLY A 45 0.11 -7.70 -5.92
CA GLY A 45 -1.19 -7.74 -5.26
C GLY A 45 -1.08 -8.05 -3.77
N GLN A 46 -0.17 -8.95 -3.39
CA GLN A 46 0.08 -9.29 -1.98
C GLN A 46 0.59 -8.06 -1.22
N GLU A 47 1.51 -7.29 -1.80
CA GLU A 47 2.03 -6.09 -1.16
C GLU A 47 0.92 -5.04 -0.96
N LEU A 48 0.01 -4.91 -1.90
CA LEU A 48 -1.15 -4.03 -1.75
C LEU A 48 -2.10 -4.51 -0.66
N GLY A 49 -2.25 -5.83 -0.49
CA GLY A 49 -3.00 -6.42 0.63
C GLY A 49 -2.36 -6.07 1.98
N HIS A 50 -1.04 -6.14 2.07
CA HIS A 50 -0.30 -5.73 3.27
C HIS A 50 -0.51 -4.24 3.56
N TYR A 51 -0.48 -3.41 2.53
CA TYR A 51 -0.77 -1.98 2.64
C TYR A 51 -2.16 -1.76 3.27
N ASP A 52 -3.20 -2.44 2.77
CA ASP A 52 -4.55 -2.32 3.31
C ASP A 52 -4.61 -2.72 4.79
N THR A 53 -3.89 -3.77 5.17
CA THR A 53 -3.81 -4.22 6.56
C THR A 53 -3.17 -3.16 7.45
N LEU A 54 -2.10 -2.53 6.98
CA LEU A 54 -1.43 -1.47 7.71
C LEU A 54 -2.32 -0.22 7.87
N CYS A 55 -3.10 0.12 6.84
CA CYS A 55 -4.07 1.22 6.92
C CYS A 55 -5.10 0.96 8.02
N ARG A 56 -5.67 -0.25 8.04
CA ARG A 56 -6.64 -0.63 9.09
C ARG A 56 -6.00 -0.63 10.46
N SER A 57 -4.74 -1.05 10.57
CA SER A 57 -4.00 -1.02 11.84
C SER A 57 -3.89 0.41 12.39
N GLY A 58 -3.60 1.38 11.54
CA GLY A 58 -3.54 2.78 11.94
C GLY A 58 -4.89 3.30 12.45
N GLU A 59 -5.98 2.96 11.76
CA GLU A 59 -7.33 3.32 12.19
C GLU A 59 -7.65 2.74 13.58
N LYS A 60 -7.31 1.48 13.80
CA LYS A 60 -7.54 0.82 15.09
C LYS A 60 -6.74 1.46 16.21
N ILE A 61 -5.51 1.89 15.93
CA ILE A 61 -4.67 2.57 16.93
C ILE A 61 -5.31 3.89 17.34
N LEU A 62 -5.81 4.67 16.37
CA LEU A 62 -6.50 5.92 16.66
C LEU A 62 -7.75 5.69 17.52
N ASP A 63 -8.53 4.66 17.22
CA ASP A 63 -9.74 4.36 17.97
C ASP A 63 -9.43 3.90 19.40
N ARG A 64 -8.45 3.00 19.57
CA ARG A 64 -8.09 2.46 20.88
C ARG A 64 -7.47 3.50 21.81
N ASN A 65 -6.70 4.42 21.26
CA ASN A 65 -5.95 5.41 22.02
C ASN A 65 -6.65 6.75 22.09
N HIS A 66 -7.93 6.81 21.71
CA HIS A 66 -8.69 8.05 21.68
C HIS A 66 -7.94 9.15 20.92
N GLY A 67 -7.56 8.84 19.66
CA GLY A 67 -6.77 9.74 18.83
C GLY A 67 -7.34 11.16 18.78
N THR A 68 -6.43 12.14 18.89
CA THR A 68 -6.81 13.55 18.84
C THR A 68 -7.26 13.94 17.42
N GLU A 69 -7.93 15.06 17.30
CA GLU A 69 -8.32 15.62 16.01
C GLU A 69 -7.09 15.81 15.11
N GLU A 70 -5.99 16.34 15.69
CA GLU A 70 -4.73 16.52 14.96
C GLU A 70 -4.18 15.21 14.43
N GLN A 71 -4.14 14.18 15.28
CA GLN A 71 -3.66 12.85 14.87
C GLN A 71 -4.51 12.26 13.76
N ARG A 72 -5.83 12.40 13.85
CA ARG A 72 -6.75 11.92 12.81
C ARG A 72 -6.60 12.68 11.51
N THR A 73 -6.38 13.99 11.58
CA THR A 73 -6.17 14.86 10.42
C THR A 73 -4.87 14.46 9.70
N VAL A 74 -3.78 14.29 10.45
CA VAL A 74 -2.49 13.89 9.88
C VAL A 74 -2.60 12.50 9.24
N TRP A 75 -3.17 11.54 9.96
CA TRP A 75 -3.34 10.17 9.42
C TRP A 75 -4.20 10.19 8.16
N GLY A 76 -5.31 10.93 8.16
CA GLY A 76 -6.18 11.07 7.00
C GLY A 76 -5.46 11.62 5.79
N ALA A 77 -4.60 12.64 5.96
CA ALA A 77 -3.80 13.20 4.88
C ALA A 77 -2.79 12.18 4.32
N LEU A 78 -2.11 11.44 5.20
CA LEU A 78 -1.16 10.41 4.81
C LEU A 78 -1.86 9.28 4.05
N MET A 79 -3.04 8.87 4.52
CA MET A 79 -3.83 7.81 3.86
C MET A 79 -4.39 8.27 2.52
N SER A 80 -4.78 9.55 2.40
CA SER A 80 -5.26 10.09 1.13
C SER A 80 -4.15 10.03 0.07
N THR A 81 -2.96 10.50 0.41
CA THR A 81 -1.81 10.52 -0.52
C THR A 81 -1.37 9.11 -0.90
N SER A 82 -1.17 8.23 0.09
CA SER A 82 -0.74 6.86 -0.19
C SER A 82 -1.84 6.06 -0.87
N GLY A 83 -3.11 6.33 -0.54
CA GLY A 83 -4.26 5.68 -1.16
C GLY A 83 -4.39 5.99 -2.64
N ASP A 84 -4.08 7.21 -3.06
CA ASP A 84 -4.07 7.59 -4.47
C ASP A 84 -3.02 6.77 -5.23
N TRP A 85 -1.84 6.62 -4.65
CA TRP A 85 -0.79 5.78 -5.24
C TRP A 85 -1.21 4.30 -5.30
N ALA A 86 -1.80 3.78 -4.22
CA ALA A 86 -2.30 2.41 -4.19
C ALA A 86 -3.35 2.16 -5.28
N THR A 87 -4.28 3.10 -5.46
CA THR A 87 -5.30 3.03 -6.50
C THR A 87 -4.66 3.00 -7.89
N GLU A 88 -3.69 3.86 -8.14
CA GLU A 88 -2.96 3.89 -9.40
C GLU A 88 -2.25 2.56 -9.68
N LEU A 89 -1.61 1.99 -8.66
CA LEU A 89 -0.92 0.70 -8.81
C LEU A 89 -1.91 -0.42 -9.12
N ARG A 90 -3.08 -0.46 -8.46
CA ARG A 90 -4.12 -1.46 -8.72
C ARG A 90 -4.63 -1.37 -10.17
N GLU A 91 -4.85 -0.16 -10.64
CA GLU A 91 -5.27 0.05 -12.03
C GLU A 91 -4.21 -0.43 -13.02
N LYS A 92 -2.95 -0.16 -12.74
CA LYS A 92 -1.83 -0.62 -13.59
C LYS A 92 -1.69 -2.14 -13.59
N ILE A 93 -1.86 -2.78 -12.44
CA ILE A 93 -1.85 -4.25 -12.33
C ILE A 93 -2.96 -4.84 -13.20
N ASP A 94 -4.17 -4.29 -13.11
CA ASP A 94 -5.30 -4.76 -13.90
C ASP A 94 -5.04 -4.61 -15.40
N ARG A 95 -4.45 -3.49 -15.82
CA ARG A 95 -4.10 -3.27 -17.22
C ARG A 95 -3.09 -4.30 -17.72
N VAL A 96 -2.05 -4.58 -16.96
CA VAL A 96 -1.04 -5.58 -17.35
C VAL A 96 -1.66 -6.97 -17.40
N ARG A 97 -2.52 -7.29 -16.43
CA ARG A 97 -3.19 -8.60 -16.35
C ARG A 97 -4.09 -8.86 -17.57
N HIS A 98 -4.72 -7.83 -18.11
CA HIS A 98 -5.64 -7.93 -19.24
C HIS A 98 -4.99 -7.62 -20.59
N THR A 99 -3.67 -7.41 -20.63
CA THR A 99 -2.90 -7.19 -21.85
C THR A 99 -2.23 -8.50 -22.26
N ASN A 100 -2.49 -8.97 -23.45
CA ASN A 100 -1.87 -10.17 -24.00
C ASN A 100 -0.72 -9.81 -24.93
#